data_22ed2a4040f9e75b19c7ef8f47d64129
#
_entry.id   22ed2a4040f9e75b19c7ef8f47d64129
#
_cell.length_a   1.000
_cell.length_b   1.000
_cell.length_c   1.000
_cell.angle_alpha   90.00
_cell.angle_beta   90.00
_cell.angle_gamma   90.00
#
_symmetry.space_group_name_H-M   'P 1'
#
loop_
_entity.id
_entity.type
_entity.pdbx_description
1 polymer ?
#
loop_
_entity_poly.entity_id
_entity_poly.type
_entity_poly.pdbx_seq_one_letter_code
_entity_poly.pdbx_strand_id
1 'polypeptide(L)'
;MKSVRWMGIALGVAALAACSDKPEPPVAAVPVLVVHPLVAAGEGATVFPGEVRARQESALSFRVGGKLLRRDVDAGQRVVKGQLLAELDPADFALQARASQAQLAAAQAELVRARDDHKRYEALAAQQLISRSALDQQAAAFKAAQGQVDAARANANVLGNQAGYAQLRAPADGVI
;
A
#
# COMPACT_ATOMS: atom_id res chain seq x y z
N MET A 1 -1.72 120.82 -47.55
CA MET A 1 -2.63 119.68 -47.55
C MET A 1 -1.91 118.30 -47.58
N LYS A 2 -0.60 118.23 -47.31
CA LYS A 2 0.16 116.91 -47.27
C LYS A 2 0.36 116.38 -45.87
N SER A 3 0.26 117.14 -44.78
CA SER A 3 0.49 116.74 -43.38
C SER A 3 -0.65 115.97 -42.75
N VAL A 4 -1.91 116.19 -43.18
CA VAL A 4 -3.07 115.54 -42.61
C VAL A 4 -3.19 114.00 -43.05
N ARG A 5 -2.69 113.71 -44.25
CA ARG A 5 -2.74 112.32 -44.77
C ARG A 5 -1.79 111.33 -44.01
N TRP A 6 -0.68 111.85 -43.51
CA TRP A 6 0.29 111.06 -42.76
C TRP A 6 -0.14 110.77 -41.31
N MET A 7 -0.92 111.68 -40.76
CA MET A 7 -1.43 111.51 -39.39
C MET A 7 -2.54 110.45 -39.31
N GLY A 8 -3.33 110.28 -40.39
CA GLY A 8 -4.32 109.18 -40.46
C GLY A 8 -3.71 107.78 -40.61
N ILE A 9 -2.57 107.66 -41.31
CA ILE A 9 -1.87 106.41 -41.49
C ILE A 9 -1.18 105.98 -40.18
N ALA A 10 -0.59 106.90 -39.44
CA ALA A 10 0.06 106.58 -38.16
C ALA A 10 -0.96 106.13 -37.10
N LEU A 11 -2.18 106.72 -37.10
CA LEU A 11 -3.24 106.27 -36.17
C LEU A 11 -3.83 104.89 -36.51
N GLY A 12 -3.90 104.55 -37.78
CA GLY A 12 -4.35 103.21 -38.23
C GLY A 12 -3.41 102.04 -37.89
N VAL A 13 -2.08 102.31 -37.93
CA VAL A 13 -1.08 101.35 -37.54
C VAL A 13 -1.04 101.09 -36.03
N ALA A 14 -1.30 102.09 -35.22
CA ALA A 14 -1.37 101.95 -33.77
C ALA A 14 -2.60 101.16 -33.31
N ALA A 15 -3.68 101.11 -34.05
CA ALA A 15 -4.89 100.34 -33.72
C ALA A 15 -4.74 98.85 -34.01
N LEU A 16 -3.84 98.44 -34.96
CA LEU A 16 -3.57 97.03 -35.25
C LEU A 16 -2.61 96.35 -34.24
N ALA A 17 -1.89 97.17 -33.43
CA ALA A 17 -0.97 96.60 -32.44
C ALA A 17 -1.66 96.28 -31.10
N ALA A 18 -2.94 96.53 -30.94
CA ALA A 18 -3.70 96.32 -29.69
C ALA A 18 -4.32 94.90 -29.56
N CYS A 19 -4.23 94.07 -30.61
CA CYS A 19 -4.66 92.65 -30.52
C CYS A 19 -3.48 91.72 -30.29
N SER A 20 -2.71 91.96 -29.23
CA SER A 20 -1.77 91.05 -28.75
C SER A 20 -2.49 90.08 -27.78
N ASP A 21 -2.65 88.86 -28.18
CA ASP A 21 -3.16 87.82 -27.31
C ASP A 21 -2.32 87.75 -26.03
N LYS A 22 -3.03 87.99 -24.93
CA LYS A 22 -2.46 87.85 -23.61
C LYS A 22 -2.01 86.40 -23.44
N PRO A 23 -0.72 86.08 -23.23
CA PRO A 23 -0.32 84.68 -23.02
C PRO A 23 -1.10 84.16 -21.85
N GLU A 24 -1.82 83.07 -22.13
CA GLU A 24 -2.52 82.30 -21.10
C GLU A 24 -1.49 81.83 -20.06
N PRO A 25 -1.70 82.11 -18.79
CA PRO A 25 -0.73 81.69 -17.79
C PRO A 25 -0.57 80.19 -17.89
N PRO A 26 0.62 79.66 -17.81
CA PRO A 26 0.87 78.25 -17.86
C PRO A 26 -0.01 77.58 -16.79
N VAL A 27 -0.84 76.66 -17.22
CA VAL A 27 -1.63 75.82 -16.30
C VAL A 27 -0.66 75.21 -15.31
N ALA A 28 -0.75 75.64 -14.07
CA ALA A 28 0.11 75.06 -13.03
C ALA A 28 -0.16 73.53 -12.95
N ALA A 29 0.83 72.80 -13.26
CA ALA A 29 0.77 71.31 -13.13
C ALA A 29 0.46 70.99 -11.65
N VAL A 30 -0.72 70.42 -11.42
CA VAL A 30 -1.09 69.97 -10.10
C VAL A 30 -0.27 68.71 -9.81
N PRO A 31 0.59 68.72 -8.79
CA PRO A 31 1.35 67.51 -8.47
C PRO A 31 0.38 66.40 -8.05
N VAL A 32 0.32 65.34 -8.81
CA VAL A 32 -0.43 64.16 -8.48
C VAL A 32 0.53 63.11 -7.94
N LEU A 33 0.17 62.54 -6.82
CA LEU A 33 0.90 61.41 -6.27
C LEU A 33 0.57 60.14 -7.11
N VAL A 34 1.52 59.74 -7.93
CA VAL A 34 1.39 58.47 -8.68
C VAL A 34 1.98 57.36 -7.81
N VAL A 35 1.10 56.53 -7.28
CA VAL A 35 1.51 55.30 -6.63
C VAL A 35 1.55 54.21 -7.68
N HIS A 36 2.74 53.77 -8.03
CA HIS A 36 2.89 52.56 -8.82
C HIS A 36 2.63 51.37 -7.90
N PRO A 37 1.58 50.60 -8.13
CA PRO A 37 1.43 49.36 -7.36
C PRO A 37 2.67 48.50 -7.64
N LEU A 38 3.46 48.29 -6.61
CA LEU A 38 4.47 47.22 -6.65
C LEU A 38 3.69 45.95 -6.87
N VAL A 39 3.73 45.44 -8.10
CA VAL A 39 3.37 44.04 -8.30
C VAL A 39 4.35 43.31 -7.41
N ALA A 40 3.87 42.84 -6.28
CA ALA A 40 4.62 41.90 -5.48
C ALA A 40 4.90 40.72 -6.40
N ALA A 41 6.06 40.76 -7.07
CA ALA A 41 6.62 39.60 -7.76
C ALA A 41 7.13 38.63 -6.70
N GLY A 42 6.28 38.38 -5.71
CA GLY A 42 6.35 37.21 -4.91
C GLY A 42 5.34 36.28 -5.54
N GLU A 43 5.80 35.28 -6.29
CA GLU A 43 5.08 34.03 -6.28
C GLU A 43 4.90 33.70 -4.80
N GLY A 44 3.78 34.11 -4.25
CA GLY A 44 3.41 33.79 -2.88
C GLY A 44 3.27 32.28 -2.84
N ALA A 45 4.38 31.60 -2.60
CA ALA A 45 4.33 30.18 -2.33
C ALA A 45 3.38 30.01 -1.14
N THR A 46 2.15 29.61 -1.45
CA THR A 46 1.17 29.31 -0.42
C THR A 46 1.65 28.02 0.22
N VAL A 47 2.26 28.14 1.39
CA VAL A 47 2.73 26.98 2.15
C VAL A 47 1.52 26.37 2.84
N PHE A 48 1.16 25.17 2.42
CA PHE A 48 0.15 24.36 3.11
C PHE A 48 0.87 23.43 4.09
N PRO A 49 0.46 23.38 5.35
CA PRO A 49 0.96 22.37 6.27
C PRO A 49 0.49 21.00 5.78
N GLY A 50 1.40 20.05 5.71
CA GLY A 50 1.11 18.68 5.28
C GLY A 50 2.02 17.70 5.99
N GLU A 51 1.52 16.49 6.20
CA GLU A 51 2.28 15.38 6.76
C GLU A 51 2.51 14.33 5.65
N VAL A 52 3.77 13.94 5.46
CA VAL A 52 4.12 12.87 4.53
C VAL A 52 3.93 11.54 5.26
N ARG A 53 2.97 10.74 4.81
CA ARG A 53 2.72 9.39 5.32
C ARG A 53 2.98 8.35 4.25
N ALA A 54 3.31 7.14 4.69
CA ALA A 54 3.41 6.01 3.78
C ALA A 54 2.05 5.74 3.11
N ARG A 55 2.08 5.42 1.81
CA ARG A 55 0.85 5.05 1.07
C ARG A 55 0.19 3.78 1.62
N GLN A 56 1.01 2.86 2.11
CA GLN A 56 0.58 1.63 2.76
C GLN A 56 1.44 1.43 4.00
N GLU A 57 0.79 1.18 5.11
CA GLU A 57 1.42 0.85 6.37
C GLU A 57 0.81 -0.46 6.87
N SER A 58 1.65 -1.40 7.26
CA SER A 58 1.23 -2.72 7.73
C SER A 58 1.89 -3.04 9.06
N ALA A 59 1.10 -3.20 10.09
CA ALA A 59 1.59 -3.73 11.36
C ALA A 59 1.85 -5.25 11.20
N LEU A 60 3.11 -5.65 11.30
CA LEU A 60 3.51 -7.05 11.21
C LEU A 60 3.57 -7.67 12.60
N SER A 61 2.97 -8.86 12.73
CA SER A 61 2.99 -9.63 13.97
C SER A 61 3.13 -11.13 13.67
N PHE A 62 3.69 -11.87 14.61
CA PHE A 62 3.69 -13.33 14.54
C PHE A 62 2.27 -13.87 14.74
N ARG A 63 1.92 -14.94 14.01
CA ARG A 63 0.62 -15.62 14.13
C ARG A 63 0.61 -16.68 15.24
N VAL A 64 1.79 -16.99 15.80
CA VAL A 64 2.00 -17.92 16.89
C VAL A 64 2.82 -17.25 17.98
N GLY A 65 2.61 -17.65 19.24
CA GLY A 65 3.41 -17.19 20.36
C GLY A 65 4.69 -18.02 20.50
N GLY A 66 5.78 -17.37 20.92
CA GLY A 66 7.04 -18.07 21.13
C GLY A 66 8.15 -17.14 21.59
N LYS A 67 9.32 -17.66 21.89
CA LYS A 67 10.50 -16.88 22.23
C LYS A 67 11.14 -16.34 20.95
N LEU A 68 11.39 -15.04 20.88
CA LEU A 68 12.13 -14.43 19.78
C LEU A 68 13.57 -14.95 19.78
N LEU A 69 13.98 -15.60 18.71
CA LEU A 69 15.34 -16.12 18.50
C LEU A 69 16.24 -15.03 17.95
N ARG A 70 15.79 -14.32 16.89
CA ARG A 70 16.55 -13.26 16.24
C ARG A 70 15.64 -12.28 15.50
N ARG A 71 16.16 -11.08 15.29
CA ARG A 71 15.61 -10.04 14.41
C ARG A 71 16.69 -9.64 13.44
N ASP A 72 16.43 -9.75 12.13
CA ASP A 72 17.43 -9.60 11.06
C ASP A 72 17.34 -8.21 10.39
N VAL A 73 16.48 -7.32 10.88
CA VAL A 73 16.25 -5.99 10.28
C VAL A 73 16.14 -4.92 11.35
N ASP A 74 16.52 -3.68 11.00
CA ASP A 74 16.41 -2.51 11.86
C ASP A 74 15.42 -1.48 11.29
N ALA A 75 14.96 -0.54 12.13
CA ALA A 75 14.11 0.56 11.72
C ALA A 75 14.82 1.41 10.65
N GLY A 76 14.10 1.78 9.60
CA GLY A 76 14.63 2.50 8.45
C GLY A 76 15.28 1.61 7.39
N GLN A 77 15.43 0.31 7.61
CA GLN A 77 16.04 -0.61 6.65
C GLN A 77 15.06 -0.95 5.51
N ARG A 78 15.58 -0.93 4.27
CA ARG A 78 14.83 -1.37 3.09
C ARG A 78 14.78 -2.89 3.02
N VAL A 79 13.59 -3.42 2.76
CA VAL A 79 13.33 -4.86 2.67
C VAL A 79 12.62 -5.19 1.37
N VAL A 80 12.78 -6.43 0.90
CA VAL A 80 12.10 -6.96 -0.26
C VAL A 80 11.04 -7.99 0.16
N LYS A 81 10.02 -8.16 -0.66
CA LYS A 81 8.95 -9.14 -0.43
C LYS A 81 9.51 -10.54 -0.16
N GLY A 82 9.04 -11.19 0.90
CA GLY A 82 9.48 -12.51 1.32
C GLY A 82 10.76 -12.54 2.17
N GLN A 83 11.46 -11.41 2.33
CA GLN A 83 12.64 -11.31 3.19
C GLN A 83 12.29 -11.67 4.64
N LEU A 84 13.15 -12.46 5.29
CA LEU A 84 13.02 -12.77 6.71
C LEU A 84 13.32 -11.53 7.54
N LEU A 85 12.40 -11.17 8.42
CA LEU A 85 12.49 -10.00 9.29
C LEU A 85 12.85 -10.40 10.72
N ALA A 86 12.20 -11.45 11.21
CA ALA A 86 12.41 -11.97 12.55
C ALA A 86 12.02 -13.46 12.61
N GLU A 87 12.54 -14.19 13.57
CA GLU A 87 12.30 -15.61 13.75
C GLU A 87 12.10 -15.92 15.23
N LEU A 88 11.03 -16.68 15.52
CA LEU A 88 10.82 -17.30 16.82
C LEU A 88 11.62 -18.61 16.89
N ASP A 89 11.88 -19.13 18.09
CA ASP A 89 12.48 -20.45 18.28
C ASP A 89 11.59 -21.52 17.63
N PRO A 90 12.06 -22.18 16.56
CA PRO A 90 11.25 -23.12 15.81
C PRO A 90 11.28 -24.55 16.37
N ALA A 91 12.07 -24.84 17.41
CA ALA A 91 12.39 -26.19 17.84
C ALA A 91 11.12 -27.00 18.19
N ASP A 92 10.26 -26.44 19.04
CA ASP A 92 9.02 -27.12 19.45
C ASP A 92 8.03 -27.29 18.30
N PHE A 93 7.88 -26.29 17.44
CA PHE A 93 7.02 -26.36 16.26
C PHE A 93 7.50 -27.43 15.27
N ALA A 94 8.82 -27.52 15.06
CA ALA A 94 9.40 -28.53 14.18
C ALA A 94 9.19 -29.95 14.73
N LEU A 95 9.31 -30.13 16.03
CA LEU A 95 9.05 -31.43 16.70
C LEU A 95 7.58 -31.81 16.59
N GLN A 96 6.65 -30.88 16.83
CA GLN A 96 5.20 -31.12 16.68
C GLN A 96 4.82 -31.46 15.25
N ALA A 97 5.38 -30.75 14.25
CA ALA A 97 5.17 -31.05 12.85
C ALA A 97 5.68 -32.43 12.47
N ARG A 98 6.88 -32.84 12.96
CA ARG A 98 7.41 -34.20 12.74
C ARG A 98 6.55 -35.26 13.38
N ALA A 99 6.08 -35.06 14.62
CA ALA A 99 5.20 -36.01 15.31
C ALA A 99 3.88 -36.21 14.54
N SER A 100 3.28 -35.12 14.04
CA SER A 100 2.04 -35.24 13.25
C SER A 100 2.26 -35.90 11.89
N GLN A 101 3.40 -35.70 11.24
CA GLN A 101 3.77 -36.40 10.01
C GLN A 101 3.94 -37.91 10.27
N ALA A 102 4.53 -38.32 11.40
CA ALA A 102 4.64 -39.72 11.80
C ALA A 102 3.25 -40.34 12.04
N GLN A 103 2.32 -39.59 12.68
CA GLN A 103 0.94 -40.08 12.87
C GLN A 103 0.22 -40.22 11.52
N LEU A 104 0.40 -39.31 10.58
CA LEU A 104 -0.14 -39.42 9.22
C LEU A 104 0.41 -40.69 8.51
N ALA A 105 1.72 -40.94 8.60
CA ALA A 105 2.34 -42.13 8.01
C ALA A 105 1.78 -43.41 8.60
N ALA A 106 1.56 -43.45 9.93
CA ALA A 106 0.94 -44.60 10.60
C ALA A 106 -0.51 -44.84 10.13
N ALA A 107 -1.32 -43.75 10.04
CA ALA A 107 -2.69 -43.84 9.54
C ALA A 107 -2.74 -44.30 8.07
N GLN A 108 -1.78 -43.87 7.24
CA GLN A 108 -1.66 -44.34 5.84
C GLN A 108 -1.33 -45.83 5.74
N ALA A 109 -0.44 -46.32 6.58
CA ALA A 109 -0.11 -47.76 6.63
C ALA A 109 -1.33 -48.59 7.04
N GLU A 110 -2.11 -48.13 8.03
CA GLU A 110 -3.35 -48.78 8.44
C GLU A 110 -4.41 -48.76 7.33
N LEU A 111 -4.54 -47.66 6.58
CA LEU A 111 -5.43 -47.59 5.42
C LEU A 111 -5.05 -48.62 4.34
N VAL A 112 -3.75 -48.76 4.06
CA VAL A 112 -3.27 -49.76 3.09
C VAL A 112 -3.67 -51.17 3.57
N ARG A 113 -3.43 -51.51 4.84
CA ARG A 113 -3.85 -52.80 5.42
C ARG A 113 -5.36 -53.00 5.29
N ALA A 114 -6.16 -52.06 5.74
CA ALA A 114 -7.62 -52.17 5.69
C ALA A 114 -8.17 -52.31 4.26
N ARG A 115 -7.53 -51.63 3.29
CA ARG A 115 -7.86 -51.76 1.86
C ARG A 115 -7.58 -53.17 1.34
N ASP A 116 -6.43 -53.72 1.66
CA ASP A 116 -6.02 -55.05 1.18
C ASP A 116 -6.87 -56.16 1.84
N ASP A 117 -7.24 -55.96 3.10
CA ASP A 117 -8.19 -56.86 3.79
C ASP A 117 -9.57 -56.79 3.11
N HIS A 118 -10.10 -55.57 2.86
CA HIS A 118 -11.40 -55.39 2.19
C HIS A 118 -11.40 -56.09 0.81
N LYS A 119 -10.37 -55.88 -0.04
CA LYS A 119 -10.24 -56.53 -1.35
C LYS A 119 -10.23 -58.06 -1.25
N ARG A 120 -9.55 -58.60 -0.24
CA ARG A 120 -9.50 -60.04 0.00
C ARG A 120 -10.88 -60.56 0.37
N TYR A 121 -11.61 -59.88 1.25
CA TYR A 121 -12.97 -60.25 1.65
C TYR A 121 -13.95 -60.11 0.49
N GLU A 122 -13.80 -59.11 -0.38
CA GLU A 122 -14.60 -59.02 -1.61
C GLU A 122 -14.44 -60.25 -2.51
N ALA A 123 -13.19 -60.70 -2.70
CA ALA A 123 -12.91 -61.91 -3.49
C ALA A 123 -13.48 -63.18 -2.87
N LEU A 124 -13.43 -63.32 -1.54
CA LEU A 124 -14.04 -64.44 -0.81
C LEU A 124 -15.58 -64.39 -0.85
N ALA A 125 -16.17 -63.24 -0.76
CA ALA A 125 -17.62 -63.05 -0.87
C ALA A 125 -18.13 -63.41 -2.28
N ALA A 126 -17.38 -63.05 -3.33
CA ALA A 126 -17.72 -63.44 -4.71
C ALA A 126 -17.74 -64.97 -4.91
N GLN A 127 -16.95 -65.70 -4.11
CA GLN A 127 -16.93 -67.17 -4.09
C GLN A 127 -17.91 -67.76 -3.06
N GLN A 128 -18.74 -66.94 -2.42
CA GLN A 128 -19.71 -67.35 -1.39
C GLN A 128 -19.06 -68.01 -0.15
N LEU A 129 -17.78 -67.72 0.12
CA LEU A 129 -17.03 -68.32 1.23
C LEU A 129 -17.16 -67.58 2.55
N ILE A 130 -17.78 -66.40 2.56
CA ILE A 130 -18.01 -65.60 3.75
C ILE A 130 -19.43 -65.00 3.79
N SER A 131 -19.86 -64.57 4.97
CA SER A 131 -21.14 -63.91 5.15
C SER A 131 -21.10 -62.44 4.66
N ARG A 132 -22.25 -61.89 4.28
CA ARG A 132 -22.38 -60.44 3.96
C ARG A 132 -21.95 -59.57 5.12
N SER A 133 -22.30 -59.92 6.36
CA SER A 133 -21.91 -59.16 7.54
C SER A 133 -20.39 -59.06 7.73
N ALA A 134 -19.67 -60.14 7.38
CA ALA A 134 -18.20 -60.10 7.43
C ALA A 134 -17.60 -59.14 6.38
N LEU A 135 -18.15 -59.10 5.17
CA LEU A 135 -17.76 -58.14 4.15
C LEU A 135 -18.10 -56.69 4.60
N ASP A 136 -19.32 -56.45 5.12
CA ASP A 136 -19.76 -55.13 5.58
C ASP A 136 -18.86 -54.62 6.72
N GLN A 137 -18.41 -55.49 7.62
CA GLN A 137 -17.45 -55.12 8.67
C GLN A 137 -16.10 -54.66 8.09
N GLN A 138 -15.57 -55.33 7.06
CA GLN A 138 -14.32 -54.93 6.42
C GLN A 138 -14.48 -53.62 5.61
N ALA A 139 -15.65 -53.44 4.96
CA ALA A 139 -15.96 -52.19 4.28
C ALA A 139 -16.02 -51.04 5.27
N ALA A 140 -16.66 -51.23 6.45
CA ALA A 140 -16.70 -50.23 7.50
C ALA A 140 -15.30 -49.90 8.07
N ALA A 141 -14.46 -50.96 8.28
CA ALA A 141 -13.08 -50.79 8.75
C ALA A 141 -12.22 -50.00 7.73
N PHE A 142 -12.34 -50.28 6.43
CA PHE A 142 -11.67 -49.56 5.37
C PHE A 142 -12.10 -48.08 5.36
N LYS A 143 -13.41 -47.81 5.44
CA LYS A 143 -13.93 -46.44 5.49
C LYS A 143 -13.48 -45.67 6.74
N ALA A 144 -13.42 -46.33 7.89
CA ALA A 144 -12.91 -45.74 9.13
C ALA A 144 -11.43 -45.39 9.02
N ALA A 145 -10.60 -46.29 8.45
CA ALA A 145 -9.17 -46.02 8.21
C ALA A 145 -8.96 -44.85 7.24
N GLN A 146 -9.83 -44.70 6.23
CA GLN A 146 -9.79 -43.56 5.32
C GLN A 146 -10.06 -42.25 6.07
N GLY A 147 -11.12 -42.21 6.91
CA GLY A 147 -11.40 -41.06 7.75
C GLY A 147 -10.25 -40.71 8.71
N GLN A 148 -9.58 -41.75 9.25
CA GLN A 148 -8.40 -41.55 10.11
C GLN A 148 -7.24 -40.87 9.37
N VAL A 149 -6.98 -41.27 8.11
CA VAL A 149 -5.95 -40.60 7.26
C VAL A 149 -6.32 -39.13 6.99
N ASP A 150 -7.57 -38.86 6.69
CA ASP A 150 -8.01 -37.51 6.41
C ASP A 150 -7.87 -36.60 7.65
N ALA A 151 -8.23 -37.12 8.83
CA ALA A 151 -8.04 -36.40 10.10
C ALA A 151 -6.55 -36.18 10.42
N ALA A 152 -5.71 -37.22 10.27
CA ALA A 152 -4.27 -37.09 10.51
C ALA A 152 -3.60 -36.14 9.52
N ARG A 153 -4.02 -36.11 8.25
CA ARG A 153 -3.54 -35.17 7.23
C ARG A 153 -3.89 -33.72 7.58
N ALA A 154 -5.13 -33.48 8.00
CA ALA A 154 -5.55 -32.17 8.42
C ALA A 154 -4.72 -31.65 9.61
N ASN A 155 -4.47 -32.51 10.60
CA ASN A 155 -3.64 -32.19 11.75
C ASN A 155 -2.18 -31.89 11.34
N ALA A 156 -1.59 -32.72 10.46
CA ALA A 156 -0.23 -32.50 9.96
C ALA A 156 -0.09 -31.18 9.20
N ASN A 157 -1.11 -30.79 8.43
CA ASN A 157 -1.15 -29.51 7.73
C ASN A 157 -1.22 -28.33 8.72
N VAL A 158 -2.03 -28.42 9.76
CA VAL A 158 -2.15 -27.37 10.79
C VAL A 158 -0.81 -27.17 11.49
N LEU A 159 -0.18 -28.23 11.97
CA LEU A 159 1.09 -28.16 12.69
C LEU A 159 2.26 -27.76 11.79
N GLY A 160 2.24 -28.19 10.53
CA GLY A 160 3.20 -27.72 9.52
C GLY A 160 3.09 -26.21 9.24
N ASN A 161 1.87 -25.69 9.14
CA ASN A 161 1.64 -24.24 8.98
C ASN A 161 2.09 -23.46 10.20
N GLN A 162 1.84 -23.97 11.42
CA GLN A 162 2.31 -23.32 12.65
C GLN A 162 3.83 -23.18 12.69
N ALA A 163 4.56 -24.20 12.26
CA ALA A 163 6.01 -24.14 12.10
C ALA A 163 6.44 -23.03 11.13
N GLY A 164 5.70 -22.85 10.03
CA GLY A 164 5.95 -21.75 9.09
C GLY A 164 5.67 -20.35 9.67
N TYR A 165 4.71 -20.24 10.59
CA TYR A 165 4.36 -18.97 11.25
C TYR A 165 5.39 -18.48 12.29
N ALA A 166 6.36 -19.32 12.65
CA ALA A 166 7.50 -18.90 13.46
C ALA A 166 8.46 -17.96 12.72
N GLN A 167 8.34 -17.80 11.41
CA GLN A 167 9.10 -16.87 10.59
C GLN A 167 8.24 -15.69 10.16
N LEU A 168 8.66 -14.46 10.55
CA LEU A 168 8.04 -13.23 10.11
C LEU A 168 8.73 -12.76 8.84
N ARG A 169 7.97 -12.65 7.74
CA ARG A 169 8.49 -12.23 6.44
C ARG A 169 7.77 -11.00 5.94
N ALA A 170 8.48 -10.18 5.15
CA ALA A 170 7.93 -8.99 4.52
C ALA A 170 6.84 -9.36 3.49
N PRO A 171 5.62 -8.80 3.58
CA PRO A 171 4.54 -9.08 2.64
C PRO A 171 4.73 -8.37 1.28
N ALA A 172 5.49 -7.27 1.27
CA ALA A 172 5.77 -6.44 0.10
C ALA A 172 7.16 -5.78 0.25
N ASP A 173 7.63 -5.17 -0.82
CA ASP A 173 8.81 -4.30 -0.78
C ASP A 173 8.48 -3.04 0.02
N GLY A 174 9.43 -2.57 0.84
CA GLY A 174 9.19 -1.40 1.68
C GLY A 174 10.37 -1.03 2.57
N VAL A 175 10.04 -0.27 3.63
CA VAL A 175 10.96 0.15 4.68
C VAL A 175 10.35 -0.21 6.03
N ILE A 176 11.17 -0.73 6.95
CA ILE A 176 10.74 -1.07 8.32
C ILE A 176 10.60 0.18 9.17
#